data_92c65b668ba3ff75a630764ad4c6540d
#
_entry.id   92c65b668ba3ff75a630764ad4c6540d
#
_cell.length_a   1.000
_cell.length_b   1.000
_cell.length_c   1.000
_cell.angle_alpha   90.00
_cell.angle_beta   90.00
_cell.angle_gamma   90.00
#
_symmetry.space_group_name_H-M   'P 1'
#
loop_
_entity.id
_entity.type
_entity.pdbx_description
1 polymer ?
#
loop_
_entity_poly.entity_id
_entity_poly.type
_entity_poly.pdbx_seq_one_letter_code
_entity_poly.pdbx_strand_id
1 'polypeptide(L)'
;MKGKIVFFEGEKKFGFAEEPIPKVEDGAVLVKVLCTNICGSDVKNWKGSSAAAAGSKPSCQGHEFVGEIFKLGKGVETDSMGQPVKIGDRIVAPYFITCGECKACRAGRYDLCENAYIHLGTDPSEWPHFGGTFASHYYIYPEQMFYKVPDSVPNELAV
;
A
#
# COMPACT_ATOMS: atom_id res chain seq x y z
N MET A 1 -19.35 -1.10 -7.03
CA MET A 1 -18.16 -1.73 -7.69
C MET A 1 -17.41 -2.51 -6.62
N LYS A 2 -16.88 -3.69 -6.97
CA LYS A 2 -16.03 -4.51 -6.07
C LYS A 2 -14.64 -4.62 -6.67
N GLY A 3 -13.63 -4.76 -5.81
CA GLY A 3 -12.26 -5.07 -6.17
C GLY A 3 -11.87 -6.45 -5.68
N LYS A 4 -10.80 -7.01 -6.25
CA LYS A 4 -10.28 -8.35 -5.94
C LYS A 4 -9.06 -8.23 -5.03
N ILE A 5 -8.93 -9.16 -4.10
CA ILE A 5 -7.82 -9.23 -3.14
C ILE A 5 -7.32 -10.67 -3.10
N VAL A 6 -5.99 -10.82 -3.12
CA VAL A 6 -5.30 -12.06 -2.75
C VAL A 6 -4.71 -11.86 -1.36
N PHE A 7 -4.94 -12.78 -0.45
CA PHE A 7 -4.46 -12.69 0.92
C PHE A 7 -3.93 -14.03 1.42
N PHE A 8 -3.12 -14.00 2.47
CA PHE A 8 -2.69 -15.23 3.14
C PHE A 8 -3.75 -15.72 4.13
N GLU A 9 -4.02 -17.01 4.07
CA GLU A 9 -4.86 -17.74 5.05
C GLU A 9 -4.01 -18.53 6.05
N GLY A 10 -2.72 -18.59 5.85
CA GLY A 10 -1.77 -19.35 6.66
C GLY A 10 -0.60 -19.88 5.83
N GLU A 11 0.21 -20.74 6.43
CA GLU A 11 1.39 -21.30 5.76
C GLU A 11 1.03 -21.95 4.42
N LYS A 12 1.65 -21.45 3.35
CA LYS A 12 1.50 -21.89 1.96
C LYS A 12 0.08 -21.86 1.41
N LYS A 13 -0.80 -21.05 2.00
CA LYS A 13 -2.21 -20.92 1.56
C LYS A 13 -2.53 -19.48 1.20
N PHE A 14 -3.18 -19.33 0.06
CA PHE A 14 -3.76 -18.07 -0.41
C PHE A 14 -5.27 -18.17 -0.45
N GLY A 15 -5.93 -17.10 0.00
CA GLY A 15 -7.34 -16.87 -0.19
C GLY A 15 -7.58 -15.78 -1.23
N PHE A 16 -8.82 -15.72 -1.71
CA PHE A 16 -9.31 -14.71 -2.64
C PHE A 16 -10.59 -14.11 -2.10
N ALA A 17 -10.69 -12.80 -2.13
CA ALA A 17 -11.90 -12.07 -1.73
C ALA A 17 -12.29 -11.03 -2.80
N GLU A 18 -13.56 -10.67 -2.81
CA GLU A 18 -14.11 -9.53 -3.56
C GLU A 18 -14.82 -8.62 -2.57
N GLU A 19 -14.21 -7.45 -2.32
CA GLU A 19 -14.72 -6.49 -1.36
C GLU A 19 -15.18 -5.19 -2.05
N PRO A 20 -16.13 -4.46 -1.46
CA PRO A 20 -16.58 -3.20 -2.02
C PRO A 20 -15.43 -2.19 -2.05
N ILE A 21 -15.39 -1.39 -3.12
CA ILE A 21 -14.46 -0.26 -3.18
C ILE A 21 -14.79 0.72 -2.05
N PRO A 22 -13.83 1.03 -1.14
CA PRO A 22 -14.10 1.84 0.02
C PRO A 22 -14.42 3.29 -0.34
N LYS A 23 -15.08 3.96 0.59
CA LYS A 23 -15.09 5.42 0.61
C LYS A 23 -13.68 5.90 0.94
N VAL A 24 -13.18 6.86 0.17
CA VAL A 24 -11.87 7.47 0.42
C VAL A 24 -12.05 8.62 1.40
N GLU A 25 -11.29 8.60 2.50
CA GLU A 25 -11.28 9.63 3.52
C GLU A 25 -10.55 10.89 3.04
N ASP A 26 -10.75 11.99 3.74
CA ASP A 26 -10.02 13.23 3.49
C ASP A 26 -8.51 12.96 3.68
N GLY A 27 -7.68 13.42 2.75
CA GLY A 27 -6.23 13.17 2.73
C GLY A 27 -5.78 11.81 2.20
N ALA A 28 -6.67 10.83 2.04
CA ALA A 28 -6.33 9.50 1.53
C ALA A 28 -6.36 9.41 0.01
N VAL A 29 -5.73 8.38 -0.54
CA VAL A 29 -5.74 8.08 -1.99
C VAL A 29 -6.09 6.61 -2.21
N LEU A 30 -6.98 6.32 -3.14
CA LEU A 30 -7.22 4.97 -3.62
C LEU A 30 -6.63 4.82 -5.01
N VAL A 31 -5.78 3.84 -5.21
CA VAL A 31 -5.18 3.55 -6.50
C VAL A 31 -5.67 2.23 -7.07
N LYS A 32 -5.73 2.14 -8.38
CA LYS A 32 -5.82 0.88 -9.11
C LYS A 32 -4.40 0.35 -9.29
N VAL A 33 -4.11 -0.85 -8.82
CA VAL A 33 -2.79 -1.46 -8.97
C VAL A 33 -2.59 -1.85 -10.44
N LEU A 34 -1.52 -1.35 -11.04
CA LEU A 34 -1.13 -1.64 -12.42
C LEU A 34 -0.10 -2.77 -12.50
N CYS A 35 0.88 -2.73 -11.59
CA CYS A 35 1.93 -3.73 -11.48
C CYS A 35 2.33 -3.88 -10.00
N THR A 36 2.67 -5.08 -9.57
CA THR A 36 3.20 -5.36 -8.24
C THR A 36 4.25 -6.46 -8.31
N ASN A 37 5.30 -6.35 -7.48
CA ASN A 37 6.36 -7.35 -7.39
C ASN A 37 6.14 -8.29 -6.19
N ILE A 38 6.82 -9.42 -6.23
CA ILE A 38 6.91 -10.36 -5.11
C ILE A 38 8.25 -10.16 -4.41
N CYS A 39 8.22 -9.60 -3.21
CA CYS A 39 9.39 -9.40 -2.38
C CYS A 39 9.83 -10.70 -1.69
N GLY A 40 11.08 -10.77 -1.28
CA GLY A 40 11.58 -11.87 -0.45
C GLY A 40 10.84 -12.03 0.89
N SER A 41 10.28 -10.94 1.44
CA SER A 41 9.44 -10.97 2.64
C SER A 41 8.11 -11.68 2.40
N ASP A 42 7.50 -11.52 1.22
CA ASP A 42 6.25 -12.22 0.85
C ASP A 42 6.47 -13.73 0.82
N VAL A 43 7.62 -14.16 0.27
CA VAL A 43 8.01 -15.58 0.25
C VAL A 43 8.22 -16.12 1.66
N LYS A 44 8.85 -15.34 2.56
CA LYS A 44 9.02 -15.72 3.98
C LYS A 44 7.69 -15.82 4.70
N ASN A 45 6.79 -14.86 4.47
CA ASN A 45 5.43 -14.88 5.02
C ASN A 45 4.67 -16.12 4.54
N TRP A 46 4.70 -16.39 3.22
CA TRP A 46 4.06 -17.55 2.64
C TRP A 46 4.58 -18.89 3.20
N LYS A 47 5.90 -18.97 3.46
CA LYS A 47 6.52 -20.15 4.09
C LYS A 47 6.27 -20.28 5.59
N GLY A 48 5.57 -19.34 6.21
CA GLY A 48 5.36 -19.32 7.66
C GLY A 48 6.61 -19.03 8.49
N SER A 49 7.69 -18.54 7.87
CA SER A 49 9.00 -18.35 8.53
C SER A 49 9.22 -16.93 9.05
N SER A 50 8.24 -16.06 8.98
CA SER A 50 8.32 -14.70 9.54
C SER A 50 7.49 -14.58 10.82
N ALA A 51 7.87 -13.63 11.69
CA ALA A 51 7.07 -13.31 12.88
C ALA A 51 5.65 -12.82 12.52
N ALA A 52 5.48 -12.18 11.38
CA ALA A 52 4.17 -11.76 10.87
C ALA A 52 3.29 -12.94 10.44
N ALA A 53 3.89 -14.07 10.03
CA ALA A 53 3.15 -15.27 9.67
C ALA A 53 2.70 -16.09 10.89
N ALA A 54 3.23 -15.83 12.06
CA ALA A 54 2.92 -16.57 13.30
C ALA A 54 1.52 -16.29 13.86
N GLY A 55 0.82 -15.29 13.34
CA GLY A 55 -0.57 -14.99 13.72
C GLY A 55 -1.51 -15.43 12.61
N SER A 56 -2.16 -16.57 12.73
CA SER A 56 -3.06 -17.23 11.78
C SER A 56 -4.32 -16.47 11.36
N LYS A 57 -4.25 -15.15 11.19
CA LYS A 57 -5.35 -14.35 10.64
C LYS A 57 -5.17 -14.17 9.14
N PRO A 58 -6.25 -14.13 8.35
CA PRO A 58 -6.21 -13.68 6.97
C PRO A 58 -5.52 -12.33 6.88
N SER A 59 -4.56 -12.18 5.97
CA SER A 59 -3.79 -10.94 5.89
C SER A 59 -3.49 -10.52 4.45
N CYS A 60 -3.81 -9.27 4.13
CA CYS A 60 -3.44 -8.64 2.86
C CYS A 60 -1.93 -8.59 2.72
N GLN A 61 -1.42 -8.85 1.53
CA GLN A 61 0.01 -8.92 1.22
C GLN A 61 0.37 -8.08 0.00
N GLY A 62 1.70 -7.95 -0.22
CA GLY A 62 2.25 -7.13 -1.29
C GLY A 62 2.46 -5.67 -0.86
N HIS A 63 3.58 -5.10 -1.26
CA HIS A 63 4.00 -3.76 -0.82
C HIS A 63 4.91 -3.04 -1.83
N GLU A 64 5.28 -3.68 -2.90
CA GLU A 64 6.03 -3.10 -4.02
C GLU A 64 5.07 -2.97 -5.20
N PHE A 65 4.77 -1.76 -5.64
CA PHE A 65 3.76 -1.53 -6.67
C PHE A 65 3.92 -0.21 -7.41
N VAL A 66 3.34 -0.15 -8.58
CA VAL A 66 2.92 1.08 -9.24
C VAL A 66 1.41 1.02 -9.45
N GLY A 67 0.72 2.12 -9.15
CA GLY A 67 -0.72 2.22 -9.29
C GLY A 67 -1.14 3.52 -9.98
N GLU A 68 -2.33 3.51 -10.54
CA GLU A 68 -3.00 4.68 -11.12
C GLU A 68 -3.99 5.26 -10.11
N ILE A 69 -3.93 6.55 -9.86
CA ILE A 69 -4.88 7.23 -8.96
C ILE A 69 -6.30 7.01 -9.47
N PHE A 70 -7.09 6.28 -8.72
CA PHE A 70 -8.50 5.98 -9.02
C PHE A 70 -9.45 6.96 -8.34
N LYS A 71 -9.13 7.35 -7.09
CA LYS A 71 -9.87 8.36 -6.33
C LYS A 71 -8.92 9.14 -5.43
N LEU A 72 -9.19 10.44 -5.29
CA LEU A 72 -8.53 11.33 -4.34
C LEU A 72 -9.49 11.70 -3.21
N GLY A 73 -9.01 11.63 -1.98
CA GLY A 73 -9.68 12.22 -0.82
C GLY A 73 -9.61 13.74 -0.88
N LYS A 74 -10.51 14.40 -0.18
CA LYS A 74 -10.52 15.85 -0.09
C LYS A 74 -9.19 16.37 0.47
N GLY A 75 -8.65 17.44 -0.14
CA GLY A 75 -7.39 18.07 0.26
C GLY A 75 -6.13 17.45 -0.35
N VAL A 76 -6.23 16.36 -1.12
CA VAL A 76 -5.09 15.80 -1.86
C VAL A 76 -4.95 16.51 -3.20
N GLU A 77 -3.98 17.41 -3.29
CA GLU A 77 -3.70 18.22 -4.49
C GLU A 77 -2.31 17.94 -5.07
N THR A 78 -1.38 17.47 -4.22
CA THR A 78 0.01 17.18 -4.58
C THR A 78 0.48 15.85 -4.01
N ASP A 79 1.54 15.30 -4.58
CA ASP A 79 2.29 14.22 -3.96
C ASP A 79 3.18 14.70 -2.81
N SER A 80 3.95 13.81 -2.19
CA SER A 80 4.82 14.13 -1.06
C SER A 80 6.04 14.99 -1.41
N MET A 81 6.29 15.24 -2.71
CA MET A 81 7.30 16.18 -3.20
C MET A 81 6.70 17.52 -3.66
N GLY A 82 5.39 17.72 -3.48
CA GLY A 82 4.70 18.92 -3.91
C GLY A 82 4.35 18.96 -5.40
N GLN A 83 4.46 17.86 -6.12
CA GLN A 83 4.07 17.78 -7.53
C GLN A 83 2.53 17.64 -7.64
N PRO A 84 1.85 18.44 -8.47
CA PRO A 84 0.41 18.31 -8.66
C PRO A 84 0.00 16.92 -9.14
N VAL A 85 -1.08 16.39 -8.54
CA VAL A 85 -1.64 15.09 -8.89
C VAL A 85 -3.11 15.18 -9.27
N LYS A 86 -3.54 14.26 -10.13
CA LYS A 86 -4.93 14.10 -10.56
C LYS A 86 -5.27 12.63 -10.75
N ILE A 87 -6.55 12.32 -10.84
CA ILE A 87 -7.03 11.00 -11.23
C ILE A 87 -6.40 10.61 -12.57
N GLY A 88 -5.91 9.37 -12.67
CA GLY A 88 -5.18 8.82 -13.81
C GLY A 88 -3.66 8.99 -13.74
N ASP A 89 -3.12 9.79 -12.83
CA ASP A 89 -1.66 9.84 -12.63
C ASP A 89 -1.14 8.54 -12.01
N ARG A 90 0.04 8.10 -12.44
CA ARG A 90 0.71 6.93 -11.87
C ARG A 90 1.53 7.34 -10.66
N ILE A 91 1.46 6.52 -9.62
CA ILE A 91 2.18 6.75 -8.36
C ILE A 91 2.77 5.46 -7.79
N VAL A 92 3.75 5.65 -6.92
CA VAL A 92 4.30 4.65 -6.01
C VAL A 92 4.19 5.15 -4.58
N ALA A 93 4.18 4.27 -3.60
CA ALA A 93 4.18 4.63 -2.19
C ALA A 93 4.99 3.63 -1.37
N PRO A 94 5.74 4.06 -0.33
CA PRO A 94 6.31 3.13 0.62
C PRO A 94 5.19 2.47 1.42
N TYR A 95 5.40 1.23 1.83
CA TYR A 95 4.43 0.45 2.62
C TYR A 95 4.37 0.85 4.09
N PHE A 96 5.32 1.63 4.57
CA PHE A 96 5.38 2.10 5.94
C PHE A 96 4.97 3.58 6.02
N ILE A 97 4.40 3.94 7.15
CA ILE A 97 4.00 5.30 7.48
C ILE A 97 4.94 5.81 8.58
N THR A 98 5.46 7.00 8.40
CA THR A 98 6.38 7.63 9.34
C THR A 98 5.69 8.78 10.07
N CYS A 99 6.05 9.00 11.33
CA CYS A 99 5.40 10.03 12.14
C CYS A 99 5.72 11.48 11.72
N GLY A 100 6.75 11.69 10.88
CA GLY A 100 7.16 13.02 10.41
C GLY A 100 7.83 13.92 11.47
N GLU A 101 7.70 13.63 12.74
CA GLU A 101 8.05 14.54 13.85
C GLU A 101 9.21 14.08 14.75
N CYS A 102 9.58 12.80 14.77
CA CYS A 102 10.71 12.32 15.57
C CYS A 102 12.05 12.84 15.03
N LYS A 103 13.12 12.70 15.82
CA LYS A 103 14.46 13.15 15.46
C LYS A 103 14.93 12.57 14.11
N ALA A 104 14.67 11.29 13.87
CA ALA A 104 15.04 10.61 12.63
C ALA A 104 14.29 11.19 11.43
N CYS A 105 12.97 11.37 11.54
CA CYS A 105 12.15 11.96 10.47
C CYS A 105 12.59 13.40 10.14
N ARG A 106 12.84 14.23 11.15
CA ARG A 106 13.35 15.61 10.95
C ARG A 106 14.72 15.67 10.29
N ALA A 107 15.51 14.60 10.42
CA ALA A 107 16.80 14.46 9.74
C ALA A 107 16.70 13.76 8.37
N GLY A 108 15.48 13.48 7.85
CA GLY A 108 15.26 12.77 6.60
C GLY A 108 15.54 11.26 6.67
N ARG A 109 15.76 10.71 7.85
CA ARG A 109 16.03 9.29 8.09
C ARG A 109 14.73 8.56 8.42
N TYR A 110 13.84 8.49 7.46
CA TYR A 110 12.52 7.85 7.61
C TYR A 110 12.62 6.35 7.92
N ASP A 111 13.69 5.70 7.45
CA ASP A 111 14.06 4.32 7.74
C ASP A 111 14.30 4.03 9.23
N LEU A 112 14.61 5.07 10.01
CA LEU A 112 14.84 5.02 11.46
C LEU A 112 13.72 5.69 12.26
N CYS A 113 12.54 5.84 11.70
CA CYS A 113 11.42 6.44 12.41
C CYS A 113 11.08 5.63 13.67
N GLU A 114 11.08 6.29 14.84
CA GLU A 114 10.81 5.66 16.14
C GLU A 114 9.35 5.23 16.29
N ASN A 115 8.45 5.84 15.52
CA ASN A 115 7.01 5.61 15.55
C ASN A 115 6.48 5.14 14.19
N ALA A 116 7.33 4.47 13.39
CA ALA A 116 6.87 3.92 12.12
C ALA A 116 5.83 2.84 12.36
N TYR A 117 4.78 2.86 11.57
CA TYR A 117 3.78 1.82 11.59
C TYR A 117 3.45 1.35 10.17
N ILE A 118 2.89 0.15 10.09
CA ILE A 118 2.65 -0.56 8.84
C ILE A 118 1.19 -1.01 8.84
N HIS A 119 0.44 -0.62 7.81
CA HIS A 119 -0.92 -1.11 7.58
C HIS A 119 -0.97 -2.41 6.78
N LEU A 120 0.18 -3.02 6.51
CA LEU A 120 0.26 -4.33 5.89
C LEU A 120 -0.27 -5.42 6.82
N GLY A 121 -0.86 -6.45 6.25
CA GLY A 121 -1.35 -7.57 7.00
C GLY A 121 -2.73 -7.35 7.65
N THR A 122 -3.45 -6.31 7.23
CA THR A 122 -4.86 -6.12 7.62
C THR A 122 -5.73 -7.27 7.10
N ASP A 123 -6.77 -7.59 7.86
CA ASP A 123 -7.76 -8.58 7.41
C ASP A 123 -8.50 -8.02 6.17
N PRO A 124 -8.61 -8.79 5.07
CA PRO A 124 -9.32 -8.33 3.88
C PRO A 124 -10.80 -8.02 4.11
N SER A 125 -11.42 -8.57 5.15
CA SER A 125 -12.81 -8.28 5.53
C SER A 125 -12.96 -6.96 6.30
N GLU A 126 -11.86 -6.41 6.84
CA GLU A 126 -11.87 -5.16 7.59
C GLU A 126 -11.64 -3.95 6.65
N TRP A 127 -12.33 -2.84 6.92
CA TRP A 127 -12.09 -1.59 6.20
C TRP A 127 -10.62 -1.14 6.34
N PRO A 128 -9.96 -0.63 5.29
CA PRO A 128 -10.45 -0.34 3.94
C PRO A 128 -10.39 -1.52 2.96
N HIS A 129 -10.19 -2.76 3.39
CA HIS A 129 -10.06 -4.00 2.65
C HIS A 129 -8.76 -4.13 1.83
N PHE A 130 -8.34 -3.06 1.17
CA PHE A 130 -7.23 -3.02 0.21
C PHE A 130 -5.93 -2.58 0.89
N GLY A 131 -5.55 -3.24 2.00
CA GLY A 131 -4.34 -2.95 2.79
C GLY A 131 -3.06 -3.62 2.28
N GLY A 132 -3.06 -4.20 1.07
CA GLY A 132 -1.91 -4.80 0.41
C GLY A 132 -2.04 -4.72 -1.10
N THR A 133 -0.90 -4.81 -1.80
CA THR A 133 -0.85 -4.57 -3.25
C THR A 133 -1.10 -5.81 -4.10
N PHE A 134 -1.22 -7.02 -3.50
CA PHE A 134 -1.74 -8.20 -4.20
C PHE A 134 -3.26 -8.11 -4.36
N ALA A 135 -3.70 -6.99 -4.88
CA ALA A 135 -5.10 -6.64 -5.04
C ALA A 135 -5.31 -5.80 -6.30
N SER A 136 -6.56 -5.66 -6.72
CA SER A 136 -6.91 -4.76 -7.82
C SER A 136 -6.77 -3.28 -7.47
N HIS A 137 -6.81 -2.96 -6.17
CA HIS A 137 -6.67 -1.61 -5.64
C HIS A 137 -5.76 -1.63 -4.40
N TYR A 138 -5.24 -0.45 -4.04
CA TYR A 138 -4.50 -0.25 -2.79
C TYR A 138 -4.93 1.08 -2.16
N TYR A 139 -5.16 1.04 -0.84
CA TYR A 139 -5.57 2.21 -0.07
C TYR A 139 -4.34 2.86 0.57
N ILE A 140 -4.06 4.09 0.18
CA ILE A 140 -2.99 4.94 0.74
C ILE A 140 -3.64 5.84 1.79
N TYR A 141 -3.19 5.70 3.03
CA TYR A 141 -3.70 6.45 4.18
C TYR A 141 -3.27 7.92 4.15
N PRO A 142 -3.97 8.82 4.85
CA PRO A 142 -3.66 10.26 4.83
C PRO A 142 -2.21 10.61 5.20
N GLU A 143 -1.60 9.85 6.12
CA GLU A 143 -0.23 10.07 6.59
C GLU A 143 0.82 9.36 5.75
N GLN A 144 0.42 8.54 4.81
CA GLN A 144 1.32 7.75 3.98
C GLN A 144 1.85 8.59 2.83
N MET A 145 3.17 8.60 2.69
CA MET A 145 3.82 9.25 1.55
C MET A 145 3.50 8.52 0.25
N PHE A 146 3.40 9.28 -0.84
CA PHE A 146 3.33 8.75 -2.19
C PHE A 146 4.00 9.71 -3.17
N TYR A 147 4.40 9.20 -4.33
CA TYR A 147 5.20 9.93 -5.30
C TYR A 147 4.71 9.66 -6.71
N LYS A 148 4.58 10.73 -7.49
CA LYS A 148 4.22 10.65 -8.90
C LYS A 148 5.32 9.99 -9.72
N VAL A 149 4.95 9.03 -10.56
CA VAL A 149 5.87 8.37 -11.50
C VAL A 149 5.86 9.14 -12.82
N PRO A 150 7.03 9.54 -13.34
CA PRO A 150 7.13 10.18 -14.66
C PRO A 150 6.57 9.29 -15.77
N ASP A 151 5.93 9.89 -16.77
CA ASP A 151 5.34 9.14 -17.89
C ASP A 151 6.37 8.35 -18.70
N SER A 152 7.62 8.80 -18.71
CA SER A 152 8.74 8.13 -19.38
C SER A 152 9.21 6.82 -18.71
N VAL A 153 8.79 6.57 -17.45
CA VAL A 153 9.18 5.36 -16.72
C VAL A 153 8.10 4.30 -16.92
N PRO A 154 8.40 3.15 -17.55
CA PRO A 154 7.45 2.05 -17.68
C PRO A 154 7.12 1.43 -16.32
N ASN A 155 5.96 0.76 -16.21
CA ASN A 155 5.49 0.21 -14.94
C ASN A 155 6.46 -0.82 -14.34
N GLU A 156 7.08 -1.63 -15.19
CA GLU A 156 8.02 -2.70 -14.80
C GLU A 156 9.34 -2.17 -14.23
N LEU A 157 9.63 -0.88 -14.42
CA LEU A 157 10.79 -0.20 -13.84
C LEU A 157 10.42 0.72 -12.67
N ALA A 158 9.13 1.02 -12.50
CA ALA A 158 8.63 1.86 -11.42
C ALA A 158 8.32 1.07 -10.15
N VAL A 159 8.24 -0.26 -10.25
CA VAL A 159 7.86 -1.18 -9.17
C VAL A 159 9.07 -1.89 -8.56
#